data_9a62eb0cfb2151efc950b13b9d9d56c7
#
_entry.id   9a62eb0cfb2151efc950b13b9d9d56c7
#
_cell.length_a   1.000
_cell.length_b   1.000
_cell.length_c   1.000
_cell.angle_alpha   90.00
_cell.angle_beta   90.00
_cell.angle_gamma   90.00
#
_symmetry.space_group_name_H-M   'P 1'
#
loop_
_entity.id
_entity.type
_entity.pdbx_description
1 polymer ?
#
loop_
_entity_poly.entity_id
_entity_poly.type
_entity_poly.pdbx_seq_one_letter_code
_entity_poly.pdbx_strand_id
1 'polypeptide(L)'
;MARKKYPDASPHEIDEAMKGAWSCFASFRKQPGKERGRLLRTIARHLEEEKDQLVLIADSETSLGHDRLGFELKRTIAELELFAGLAESGKWKEQKEEPSEPNRKPIPKPGMQTANVPIGPVLVIGACNFPFAISVVGTDTASALAVGCPVVVKAHPDHAGTCQSLADLVE
;
A
#
# COMPACT_ATOMS: atom_id res chain seq x y z
N MET A 1 25.67 -17.56 4.88
CA MET A 1 25.93 -16.11 4.99
C MET A 1 25.40 -15.60 6.33
N ALA A 2 26.14 -14.73 7.03
CA ALA A 2 25.62 -14.11 8.25
C ALA A 2 24.42 -13.22 7.87
N ARG A 3 23.27 -13.40 8.50
CA ARG A 3 22.11 -12.52 8.33
C ARG A 3 22.52 -11.07 8.65
N LYS A 4 22.30 -10.14 7.74
CA LYS A 4 22.47 -8.70 8.01
C LYS A 4 21.52 -8.35 9.15
N LYS A 5 22.06 -7.85 10.27
CA LYS A 5 21.26 -7.49 11.43
C LYS A 5 20.69 -6.08 11.21
N TYR A 6 19.37 -5.99 11.11
CA TYR A 6 18.66 -4.70 11.08
C TYR A 6 18.33 -4.31 12.53
N PRO A 7 18.71 -3.11 13.00
CA PRO A 7 18.36 -2.67 14.35
C PRO A 7 16.86 -2.37 14.44
N ASP A 8 16.33 -2.47 15.66
CA ASP A 8 14.98 -1.97 15.94
C ASP A 8 14.95 -0.46 15.79
N ALA A 9 13.85 0.08 15.24
CA ALA A 9 13.67 1.50 15.11
C ALA A 9 13.54 2.15 16.49
N SER A 10 14.24 3.26 16.70
CA SER A 10 14.12 4.06 17.91
C SER A 10 12.77 4.80 17.96
N PRO A 11 12.30 5.23 19.14
CA PRO A 11 11.10 6.05 19.25
C PRO A 11 11.16 7.33 18.40
N HIS A 12 12.34 7.92 18.23
CA HIS A 12 12.55 9.10 17.39
C HIS A 12 12.32 8.78 15.90
N GLU A 13 12.88 7.68 15.38
CA GLU A 13 12.70 7.26 13.97
C GLU A 13 11.24 6.93 13.68
N ILE A 14 10.54 6.29 14.62
CA ILE A 14 9.10 6.02 14.49
C ILE A 14 8.32 7.34 14.41
N ASP A 15 8.61 8.29 15.28
CA ASP A 15 7.94 9.59 15.31
C ASP A 15 8.19 10.39 14.03
N GLU A 16 9.42 10.38 13.49
CA GLU A 16 9.75 11.03 12.23
C GLU A 16 9.04 10.37 11.04
N ALA A 17 8.98 9.04 10.97
CA ALA A 17 8.24 8.32 9.94
C ALA A 17 6.74 8.68 9.95
N MET A 18 6.14 8.74 11.14
CA MET A 18 4.73 9.11 11.31
C MET A 18 4.48 10.58 10.94
N LYS A 19 5.36 11.50 11.31
CA LYS A 19 5.29 12.92 10.92
C LYS A 19 5.44 13.08 9.41
N GLY A 20 6.38 12.36 8.79
CA GLY A 20 6.58 12.35 7.34
C GLY A 20 5.32 11.89 6.60
N ALA A 21 4.74 10.77 7.02
CA ALA A 21 3.51 10.25 6.44
C ALA A 21 2.34 11.23 6.63
N TRP A 22 2.21 11.84 7.79
CA TRP A 22 1.16 12.84 8.04
C TRP A 22 1.32 14.08 7.19
N SER A 23 2.52 14.62 7.06
CA SER A 23 2.80 15.79 6.23
C SER A 23 2.55 15.52 4.75
N CYS A 24 2.89 14.33 4.27
CA CYS A 24 2.65 13.88 2.90
C CYS A 24 1.14 13.73 2.59
N PHE A 25 0.35 13.30 3.57
CA PHE A 25 -1.09 13.01 3.38
C PHE A 25 -1.86 14.18 2.76
N ALA A 26 -1.59 15.41 3.18
CA ALA A 26 -2.30 16.60 2.72
C ALA A 26 -2.22 16.80 1.19
N SER A 27 -1.09 16.45 0.58
CA SER A 27 -0.85 16.51 -0.86
C SER A 27 -1.22 15.21 -1.56
N PHE A 28 -0.83 14.06 -1.01
CA PHE A 28 -1.04 12.75 -1.63
C PHE A 28 -2.52 12.40 -1.79
N ARG A 29 -3.37 12.70 -0.80
CA ARG A 29 -4.82 12.49 -0.88
C ARG A 29 -5.50 13.23 -2.03
N LYS A 30 -4.88 14.31 -2.54
CA LYS A 30 -5.39 15.14 -3.64
C LYS A 30 -4.87 14.69 -5.00
N GLN A 31 -3.90 13.79 -5.05
CA GLN A 31 -3.35 13.30 -6.32
C GLN A 31 -4.46 12.65 -7.16
N PRO A 32 -4.48 12.89 -8.48
CA PRO A 32 -5.40 12.21 -9.38
C PRO A 32 -5.26 10.69 -9.29
N GLY A 33 -6.36 9.96 -9.46
CA GLY A 33 -6.35 8.49 -9.49
C GLY A 33 -5.36 7.93 -10.51
N LYS A 34 -5.21 8.61 -11.67
CA LYS A 34 -4.24 8.25 -12.70
C LYS A 34 -2.78 8.27 -12.20
N GLU A 35 -2.41 9.26 -11.39
CA GLU A 35 -1.06 9.35 -10.84
C GLU A 35 -0.79 8.27 -9.79
N ARG A 36 -1.77 7.98 -8.94
CA ARG A 36 -1.68 6.86 -7.98
C ARG A 36 -1.64 5.51 -8.70
N GLY A 37 -2.43 5.35 -9.78
CA GLY A 37 -2.36 4.15 -10.63
C GLY A 37 -0.99 3.99 -11.30
N ARG A 38 -0.41 5.08 -11.79
CA ARG A 38 0.94 5.07 -12.35
C ARG A 38 1.99 4.65 -11.33
N LEU A 39 1.92 5.17 -10.10
CA LEU A 39 2.81 4.77 -9.00
C LEU A 39 2.75 3.24 -8.78
N LEU A 40 1.54 2.70 -8.61
CA LEU A 40 1.36 1.26 -8.36
C LEU A 40 1.88 0.39 -9.51
N ARG A 41 1.66 0.81 -10.78
CA ARG A 41 2.22 0.10 -11.95
C ARG A 41 3.74 0.21 -12.04
N THR A 42 4.31 1.32 -11.62
CA THR A 42 5.77 1.46 -11.55
C THR A 42 6.36 0.47 -10.56
N ILE A 43 5.75 0.35 -9.38
CA ILE A 43 6.14 -0.66 -8.37
C ILE A 43 6.00 -2.06 -8.96
N ALA A 44 4.86 -2.39 -9.56
CA ALA A 44 4.62 -3.71 -10.17
C ALA A 44 5.67 -4.07 -11.22
N ARG A 45 6.06 -3.11 -12.06
CA ARG A 45 7.11 -3.29 -13.07
C ARG A 45 8.47 -3.55 -12.44
N HIS A 46 8.88 -2.79 -11.43
CA HIS A 46 10.16 -3.01 -10.74
C HIS A 46 10.19 -4.39 -10.07
N LEU A 47 9.08 -4.84 -9.47
CA LEU A 47 9.00 -6.19 -8.90
C LEU A 47 9.17 -7.29 -9.95
N GLU A 48 8.61 -7.12 -11.15
CA GLU A 48 8.76 -8.09 -12.24
C GLU A 48 10.21 -8.11 -12.78
N GLU A 49 10.86 -6.92 -12.88
CA GLU A 49 12.25 -6.80 -13.33
C GLU A 49 13.22 -7.48 -12.36
N GLU A 50 13.01 -7.37 -11.05
CA GLU A 50 13.90 -7.89 -10.00
C GLU A 50 13.43 -9.22 -9.37
N LYS A 51 12.44 -9.89 -9.96
CA LYS A 51 11.75 -11.04 -9.37
C LYS A 51 12.66 -12.16 -8.90
N ASP A 52 13.63 -12.54 -9.72
CA ASP A 52 14.50 -13.67 -9.41
C ASP A 52 15.39 -13.37 -8.20
N GLN A 53 15.92 -12.14 -8.12
CA GLN A 53 16.73 -11.68 -7.00
C GLN A 53 15.89 -11.56 -5.71
N LEU A 54 14.68 -11.03 -5.82
CA LEU A 54 13.76 -10.90 -4.67
C LEU A 54 13.39 -12.27 -4.10
N VAL A 55 13.08 -13.24 -4.96
CA VAL A 55 12.77 -14.62 -4.54
C VAL A 55 13.96 -15.27 -3.84
N LEU A 56 15.19 -15.10 -4.36
CA LEU A 56 16.40 -15.60 -3.74
C LEU A 56 16.63 -15.03 -2.34
N ILE A 57 16.46 -13.71 -2.17
CA ILE A 57 16.61 -13.05 -0.88
C ILE A 57 15.54 -13.57 0.10
N ALA A 58 14.28 -13.57 -0.31
CA ALA A 58 13.18 -14.02 0.54
C ALA A 58 13.32 -15.50 0.96
N ASP A 59 13.74 -16.38 0.05
CA ASP A 59 13.96 -17.79 0.37
C ASP A 59 15.12 -17.98 1.35
N SER A 60 16.21 -17.22 1.19
CA SER A 60 17.35 -17.26 2.11
C SER A 60 16.98 -16.85 3.55
N GLU A 61 15.98 -16.03 3.73
CA GLU A 61 15.51 -15.55 5.04
C GLU A 61 14.40 -16.43 5.62
N THR A 62 13.49 -16.92 4.76
CA THR A 62 12.25 -17.58 5.22
C THR A 62 12.21 -19.08 5.00
N SER A 63 13.02 -19.62 4.07
CA SER A 63 12.99 -21.03 3.66
C SER A 63 11.60 -21.51 3.20
N LEU A 64 10.81 -20.61 2.59
CA LEU A 64 9.45 -20.91 2.12
C LEU A 64 9.43 -21.65 0.77
N GLY A 65 10.54 -21.70 0.06
CA GLY A 65 10.71 -22.35 -1.23
C GLY A 65 10.44 -21.41 -2.42
N HIS A 66 11.30 -21.52 -3.45
CA HIS A 66 11.30 -20.64 -4.62
C HIS A 66 9.95 -20.64 -5.36
N ASP A 67 9.35 -21.81 -5.58
CA ASP A 67 8.08 -21.92 -6.33
C ASP A 67 6.95 -21.17 -5.62
N ARG A 68 6.85 -21.35 -4.29
CA ARG A 68 5.85 -20.67 -3.48
C ARG A 68 6.06 -19.16 -3.47
N LEU A 69 7.30 -18.72 -3.28
CA LEU A 69 7.65 -17.29 -3.27
C LEU A 69 7.46 -16.65 -4.64
N GLY A 70 7.83 -17.35 -5.71
CA GLY A 70 7.57 -16.89 -7.08
C GLY A 70 6.08 -16.74 -7.39
N PHE A 71 5.25 -17.68 -6.91
CA PHE A 71 3.79 -17.56 -7.05
C PHE A 71 3.23 -16.39 -6.22
N GLU A 72 3.71 -16.20 -5.00
CA GLU A 72 3.30 -15.09 -4.14
C GLU A 72 3.66 -13.75 -4.77
N LEU A 73 4.89 -13.59 -5.28
CA LEU A 73 5.33 -12.35 -5.92
C LEU A 73 4.50 -12.03 -7.17
N LYS A 74 4.24 -13.04 -8.00
CA LYS A 74 3.36 -12.89 -9.18
C LYS A 74 1.95 -12.42 -8.80
N ARG A 75 1.39 -12.97 -7.72
CA ARG A 75 0.10 -12.54 -7.18
C ARG A 75 0.16 -11.10 -6.69
N THR A 76 1.21 -10.73 -5.97
CA THR A 76 1.42 -9.37 -5.47
C THR A 76 1.48 -8.34 -6.61
N ILE A 77 2.18 -8.68 -7.71
CA ILE A 77 2.23 -7.85 -8.92
C ILE A 77 0.82 -7.68 -9.52
N ALA A 78 0.06 -8.76 -9.63
CA ALA A 78 -1.31 -8.70 -10.15
C ALA A 78 -2.25 -7.87 -9.27
N GLU A 79 -2.07 -7.91 -7.95
CA GLU A 79 -2.84 -7.09 -7.02
C GLU A 79 -2.50 -5.59 -7.14
N LEU A 80 -1.22 -5.24 -7.33
CA LEU A 80 -0.81 -3.86 -7.62
C LEU A 80 -1.50 -3.32 -8.89
N GLU A 81 -1.56 -4.10 -9.96
CA GLU A 81 -2.27 -3.74 -11.19
C GLU A 81 -3.79 -3.57 -10.97
N LEU A 82 -4.40 -4.47 -10.18
CA LEU A 82 -5.81 -4.37 -9.80
C LEU A 82 -6.10 -3.06 -9.06
N PHE A 83 -5.29 -2.73 -8.04
CA PHE A 83 -5.45 -1.51 -7.28
C PHE A 83 -5.11 -0.25 -8.08
N ALA A 84 -4.21 -0.32 -9.05
CA ALA A 84 -3.97 0.76 -10.00
C ALA A 84 -5.25 1.06 -10.82
N GLY A 85 -5.91 0.05 -11.35
CA GLY A 85 -7.19 0.20 -12.04
C GLY A 85 -8.31 0.76 -11.15
N LEU A 86 -8.34 0.33 -9.87
CA LEU A 86 -9.30 0.86 -8.88
C LEU A 86 -9.05 2.35 -8.60
N ALA A 87 -7.79 2.76 -8.44
CA ALA A 87 -7.42 4.16 -8.25
C ALA A 87 -7.86 5.03 -9.43
N GLU A 88 -7.62 4.58 -10.66
CA GLU A 88 -7.94 5.29 -11.89
C GLU A 88 -9.45 5.41 -12.12
N SER A 89 -10.19 4.34 -11.88
CA SER A 89 -11.65 4.32 -12.07
C SER A 89 -12.39 5.21 -11.09
N GLY A 90 -11.81 5.50 -9.92
CA GLY A 90 -12.47 6.24 -8.84
C GLY A 90 -13.67 5.52 -8.20
N LYS A 91 -13.97 4.27 -8.59
CA LYS A 91 -15.12 3.50 -8.08
C LYS A 91 -15.08 3.28 -6.56
N TRP A 92 -13.89 3.25 -5.97
CA TRP A 92 -13.70 3.13 -4.53
C TRP A 92 -14.39 4.25 -3.72
N LYS A 93 -14.69 5.40 -4.36
CA LYS A 93 -15.37 6.53 -3.71
C LYS A 93 -16.82 6.23 -3.40
N GLU A 94 -17.47 5.30 -4.11
CA GLU A 94 -18.87 4.91 -3.92
C GLU A 94 -19.79 6.13 -3.77
N GLN A 95 -19.64 7.10 -4.68
CA GLN A 95 -20.42 8.33 -4.63
C GLN A 95 -21.92 8.06 -4.71
N LYS A 96 -22.67 8.67 -3.79
CA LYS A 96 -24.13 8.60 -3.76
C LYS A 96 -24.67 10.02 -3.73
N GLU A 97 -25.75 10.23 -4.49
CA GLU A 97 -26.48 11.49 -4.53
C GLU A 97 -27.90 11.26 -4.03
N GLU A 98 -28.35 12.11 -3.15
CA GLU A 98 -29.72 12.14 -2.68
C GLU A 98 -30.34 13.48 -3.11
N PRO A 99 -31.41 13.47 -3.92
CA PRO A 99 -32.03 14.71 -4.40
C PRO A 99 -32.67 15.48 -3.24
N SER A 100 -32.82 16.80 -3.44
CA SER A 100 -33.55 17.65 -2.52
C SER A 100 -35.05 17.34 -2.55
N GLU A 101 -35.69 17.41 -1.38
CA GLU A 101 -37.13 17.31 -1.20
C GLU A 101 -37.64 18.56 -0.49
N PRO A 102 -37.82 19.69 -1.23
CA PRO A 102 -38.16 20.97 -0.60
C PRO A 102 -39.55 21.00 0.06
N ASN A 103 -40.45 20.14 -0.39
CA ASN A 103 -41.82 20.03 0.15
C ASN A 103 -41.97 18.97 1.24
N ARG A 104 -40.92 18.31 1.67
CA ARG A 104 -40.94 17.32 2.75
C ARG A 104 -41.37 17.96 4.06
N LYS A 105 -42.28 17.28 4.80
CA LYS A 105 -42.74 17.67 6.14
C LYS A 105 -42.07 16.78 7.19
N PRO A 106 -41.82 17.24 8.43
CA PRO A 106 -41.99 18.62 8.93
C PRO A 106 -40.85 19.57 8.49
N ILE A 107 -39.71 19.05 7.98
CA ILE A 107 -38.52 19.83 7.59
C ILE A 107 -38.13 19.46 6.16
N PRO A 108 -37.89 20.45 5.27
CA PRO A 108 -37.36 20.21 3.94
C PRO A 108 -36.02 19.45 4.00
N LYS A 109 -35.78 18.55 3.03
CA LYS A 109 -34.52 17.83 2.88
C LYS A 109 -33.66 18.55 1.85
N PRO A 110 -32.43 18.99 2.18
CA PRO A 110 -31.49 19.47 1.19
C PRO A 110 -30.99 18.32 0.29
N GLY A 111 -30.50 18.64 -0.91
CA GLY A 111 -29.72 17.69 -1.70
C GLY A 111 -28.41 17.37 -0.99
N MET A 112 -28.04 16.10 -0.98
CA MET A 112 -26.83 15.61 -0.31
C MET A 112 -25.97 14.78 -1.26
N GLN A 113 -24.65 14.83 -1.06
CA GLN A 113 -23.71 13.94 -1.71
C GLN A 113 -22.83 13.29 -0.65
N THR A 114 -22.61 11.98 -0.77
CA THR A 114 -21.68 11.24 0.09
C THR A 114 -20.63 10.54 -0.77
N ALA A 115 -19.41 10.42 -0.25
CA ALA A 115 -18.34 9.68 -0.91
C ALA A 115 -17.35 9.18 0.15
N ASN A 116 -16.72 8.03 -0.13
CA ASN A 116 -15.56 7.60 0.65
C ASN A 116 -14.39 8.54 0.39
N VAL A 117 -13.60 8.78 1.45
CA VAL A 117 -12.40 9.63 1.41
C VAL A 117 -11.22 8.92 2.08
N PRO A 118 -9.97 9.28 1.69
CA PRO A 118 -8.78 8.78 2.39
C PRO A 118 -8.81 9.15 3.87
N ILE A 119 -8.48 8.21 4.75
CA ILE A 119 -8.60 8.38 6.21
C ILE A 119 -7.36 8.95 6.88
N GLY A 120 -6.19 8.90 6.22
CA GLY A 120 -4.90 9.31 6.79
C GLY A 120 -3.79 8.33 6.48
N PRO A 121 -2.61 8.48 7.11
CA PRO A 121 -1.56 7.48 7.05
C PRO A 121 -2.01 6.13 7.59
N VAL A 122 -1.55 5.05 6.96
CA VAL A 122 -1.85 3.67 7.31
C VAL A 122 -0.57 2.99 7.79
N LEU A 123 -0.62 2.32 8.94
CA LEU A 123 0.44 1.44 9.40
C LEU A 123 0.20 0.02 8.86
N VAL A 124 1.15 -0.50 8.11
CA VAL A 124 1.18 -1.89 7.66
C VAL A 124 2.17 -2.68 8.50
N ILE A 125 1.75 -3.82 9.03
CA ILE A 125 2.58 -4.72 9.82
C ILE A 125 2.88 -5.95 8.98
N GLY A 126 4.14 -6.13 8.57
CA GLY A 126 4.58 -7.25 7.76
C GLY A 126 4.37 -8.60 8.45
N ALA A 127 3.96 -9.60 7.68
CA ALA A 127 3.74 -10.97 8.14
C ALA A 127 4.90 -11.90 7.77
N CYS A 128 5.31 -12.79 8.68
CA CYS A 128 6.47 -13.67 8.46
C CYS A 128 6.29 -14.64 7.30
N ASN A 129 5.06 -15.11 7.07
CA ASN A 129 4.74 -16.13 6.09
C ASN A 129 4.28 -15.61 4.72
N PHE A 130 4.24 -14.28 4.53
CA PHE A 130 3.91 -13.63 3.26
C PHE A 130 4.83 -12.43 3.04
N PRO A 131 6.14 -12.68 2.71
CA PRO A 131 7.15 -11.63 2.63
C PRO A 131 6.93 -10.62 1.51
N PHE A 132 6.10 -10.93 0.52
CA PHE A 132 5.71 -10.00 -0.56
C PHE A 132 4.28 -9.48 -0.38
N ALA A 133 3.31 -10.39 -0.20
CA ALA A 133 1.89 -10.04 -0.24
C ALA A 133 1.41 -9.28 1.00
N ILE A 134 2.06 -9.46 2.17
CA ILE A 134 1.73 -8.72 3.41
C ILE A 134 3.03 -8.11 3.95
N SER A 135 3.52 -7.11 3.23
CA SER A 135 4.79 -6.46 3.50
C SER A 135 4.83 -5.05 2.89
N VAL A 136 6.03 -4.58 2.47
CA VAL A 136 6.28 -3.21 1.99
C VAL A 136 5.40 -2.81 0.80
N VAL A 137 5.20 -3.71 -0.15
CA VAL A 137 4.47 -3.44 -1.41
C VAL A 137 3.21 -4.28 -1.59
N GLY A 138 2.83 -5.06 -0.59
CA GLY A 138 1.72 -6.01 -0.67
C GLY A 138 0.33 -5.36 -0.69
N THR A 139 -0.68 -6.20 -0.51
CA THR A 139 -2.10 -5.86 -0.64
C THR A 139 -2.52 -4.66 0.21
N ASP A 140 -2.07 -4.62 1.48
CA ASP A 140 -2.44 -3.55 2.40
C ASP A 140 -1.83 -2.20 1.97
N THR A 141 -0.56 -2.21 1.55
CA THR A 141 0.11 -1.02 1.00
C THR A 141 -0.54 -0.56 -0.31
N ALA A 142 -0.78 -1.50 -1.24
CA ALA A 142 -1.37 -1.19 -2.54
C ALA A 142 -2.77 -0.59 -2.40
N SER A 143 -3.62 -1.17 -1.54
CA SER A 143 -4.98 -0.67 -1.29
C SER A 143 -4.99 0.71 -0.65
N ALA A 144 -4.11 0.97 0.32
CA ALA A 144 -3.97 2.26 0.98
C ALA A 144 -3.50 3.35 0.00
N LEU A 145 -2.45 3.08 -0.79
CA LEU A 145 -1.93 4.01 -1.79
C LEU A 145 -2.95 4.30 -2.89
N ALA A 146 -3.71 3.28 -3.34
CA ALA A 146 -4.73 3.43 -4.37
C ALA A 146 -5.78 4.49 -4.02
N VAL A 147 -6.14 4.61 -2.75
CA VAL A 147 -7.15 5.57 -2.29
C VAL A 147 -6.55 6.90 -1.82
N GLY A 148 -5.22 7.03 -1.73
CA GLY A 148 -4.52 8.27 -1.35
C GLY A 148 -4.13 8.35 0.12
N CYS A 149 -3.93 7.21 0.77
CA CYS A 149 -3.38 7.08 2.12
C CYS A 149 -1.89 6.76 2.04
N PRO A 150 -0.98 7.61 2.56
CA PRO A 150 0.42 7.25 2.73
C PRO A 150 0.57 6.06 3.69
N VAL A 151 1.66 5.31 3.53
CA VAL A 151 1.90 4.09 4.31
C VAL A 151 3.20 4.19 5.09
N VAL A 152 3.18 3.72 6.33
CA VAL A 152 4.37 3.40 7.11
C VAL A 152 4.38 1.90 7.32
N VAL A 153 5.48 1.23 7.01
CA VAL A 153 5.59 -0.22 7.13
C VAL A 153 6.49 -0.61 8.29
N LYS A 154 5.97 -1.42 9.18
CA LYS A 154 6.77 -2.12 10.18
C LYS A 154 7.23 -3.45 9.56
N ALA A 155 8.50 -3.54 9.17
CA ALA A 155 9.09 -4.75 8.60
C ALA A 155 9.01 -5.94 9.56
N HIS A 156 8.88 -7.15 9.01
CA HIS A 156 8.98 -8.36 9.83
C HIS A 156 10.45 -8.73 10.06
N PRO A 157 10.87 -9.04 11.29
CA PRO A 157 12.28 -9.31 11.61
C PRO A 157 12.85 -10.55 10.90
N ASP A 158 12.01 -11.55 10.58
CA ASP A 158 12.45 -12.79 9.94
C ASP A 158 12.78 -12.63 8.45
N HIS A 159 12.34 -11.56 7.80
CA HIS A 159 12.66 -11.23 6.40
C HIS A 159 12.95 -9.72 6.22
N ALA A 160 13.69 -9.16 7.12
CA ALA A 160 14.02 -7.73 7.10
C ALA A 160 14.85 -7.32 5.86
N GLY A 161 15.70 -8.19 5.35
CA GLY A 161 16.43 -7.98 4.10
C GLY A 161 15.52 -7.91 2.88
N THR A 162 14.52 -8.79 2.81
CA THR A 162 13.47 -8.73 1.79
C THR A 162 12.72 -7.41 1.88
N CYS A 163 12.30 -7.00 3.08
CA CYS A 163 11.62 -5.71 3.28
C CYS A 163 12.48 -4.53 2.81
N GLN A 164 13.79 -4.53 3.13
CA GLN A 164 14.70 -3.47 2.68
C GLN A 164 14.84 -3.46 1.16
N SER A 165 15.03 -4.62 0.53
CA SER A 165 15.11 -4.69 -0.94
C SER A 165 13.85 -4.19 -1.62
N LEU A 166 12.68 -4.48 -1.05
CA LEU A 166 11.41 -3.95 -1.55
C LEU A 166 11.28 -2.43 -1.34
N ALA A 167 11.79 -1.89 -0.23
CA ALA A 167 11.79 -0.45 0.02
C ALA A 167 12.71 0.28 -0.98
N ASP A 168 13.90 -0.25 -1.21
CA ASP A 168 14.88 0.31 -2.17
C ASP A 168 14.33 0.38 -3.62
N LEU A 169 13.36 -0.48 -3.97
CA LEU A 169 12.71 -0.47 -5.28
C LEU A 169 11.60 0.59 -5.44
N VAL A 170 11.14 1.18 -4.35
CA VAL A 170 10.05 2.17 -4.38
C VAL A 170 10.53 3.60 -4.11
N GLU A 171 11.80 3.78 -3.80
CA GLU A 171 12.46 5.08 -3.70
C GLU A 171 12.82 5.64 -5.07
#